data_4b691f281803419e1302fd6c2b11f450
#
_entry.id   4b691f281803419e1302fd6c2b11f450
#
_cell.length_a   1.000
_cell.length_b   1.000
_cell.length_c   1.000
_cell.angle_alpha   90.00
_cell.angle_beta   90.00
_cell.angle_gamma   90.00
#
_symmetry.space_group_name_H-M   'P 1'
#
loop_
_entity.id
_entity.type
_entity.pdbx_description
1 polymer ?
#
loop_
_entity_poly.entity_id
_entity_poly.type
_entity_poly.pdbx_seq_one_letter_code
_entity_poly.pdbx_strand_id
1 'polypeptide(L)'
;MQVHITAWRFKMLNDEQKNDSDLGSKDASYVIDKQKMAIVLSALASGNRVDLTEVLEPLHPADIADIIEQLNTTDRARFIRLYDTEFYGDILSEIDEHIREEVISELNPDVLAEAVRDLESDDVVDIVEDLEEEQKETILSALDEGDRVAVQSLLSYPEQSAGRLMQREVVMAPEHWSVGMAIDFLRNDANLPEQFYHIVLVDPRLHPVGNVSLGKLMSSKRSVLLKEIIEDAFQVIPADQDEADVAYAFNQYHLISAPVVDMENRVVGVITIDDAMVVLDEELEEDIMLLAGVGDSSVSDTIIETVRGRLPW
;
A
#
# COMPACT_ATOMS: atom_id res chain seq x y z
N MET A 1 15.88 34.13 -19.40
CA MET A 1 15.26 33.14 -18.50
C MET A 1 14.28 33.75 -17.49
N GLN A 2 14.12 35.06 -17.43
CA GLN A 2 13.23 35.77 -16.47
C GLN A 2 11.83 36.12 -17.01
N VAL A 3 11.61 36.02 -18.32
CA VAL A 3 10.34 36.45 -18.98
C VAL A 3 9.26 35.33 -18.96
N HIS A 4 9.64 34.06 -18.85
CA HIS A 4 8.66 32.94 -18.83
C HIS A 4 7.96 32.72 -17.48
N ILE A 5 8.60 33.12 -16.38
CA ILE A 5 8.03 32.96 -15.02
C ILE A 5 6.90 33.95 -14.78
N THR A 6 7.00 35.16 -15.37
CA THR A 6 6.00 36.22 -15.19
C THR A 6 4.68 35.93 -15.93
N ALA A 7 4.76 35.33 -17.12
CA ALA A 7 3.56 34.95 -17.90
C ALA A 7 2.78 33.79 -17.27
N TRP A 8 3.48 32.86 -16.66
CA TRP A 8 2.88 31.71 -15.95
C TRP A 8 2.19 32.15 -14.66
N ARG A 9 2.82 33.06 -13.92
CA ARG A 9 2.27 33.66 -12.68
C ARG A 9 1.02 34.51 -12.95
N PHE A 10 0.95 35.18 -14.10
CA PHE A 10 -0.21 36.00 -14.49
C PHE A 10 -1.40 35.15 -14.95
N LYS A 11 -1.15 33.97 -15.52
CA LYS A 11 -2.19 33.01 -15.90
C LYS A 11 -2.82 32.35 -14.69
N MET A 12 -2.01 31.97 -13.66
CA MET A 12 -2.52 31.44 -12.41
C MET A 12 -3.36 32.46 -11.62
N LEU A 13 -2.95 33.71 -11.56
CA LEU A 13 -3.69 34.76 -10.84
C LEU A 13 -5.05 35.09 -11.48
N ASN A 14 -5.22 34.89 -12.80
CA ASN A 14 -6.50 35.11 -13.48
C ASN A 14 -7.44 33.88 -13.37
N ASP A 15 -6.91 32.68 -13.22
CA ASP A 15 -7.72 31.47 -12.97
C ASP A 15 -8.19 31.40 -11.50
N GLU A 16 -7.42 31.95 -10.54
CA GLU A 16 -7.83 32.07 -9.13
C GLU A 16 -8.99 33.05 -8.91
N GLN A 17 -9.09 34.14 -9.69
CA GLN A 17 -10.19 35.10 -9.55
C GLN A 17 -11.55 34.62 -10.10
N LYS A 18 -11.57 33.49 -10.80
CA LYS A 18 -12.81 32.86 -11.31
C LYS A 18 -13.40 31.81 -10.40
N ASN A 19 -12.64 31.34 -9.42
CA ASN A 19 -13.01 30.23 -8.51
C ASN A 19 -13.35 30.67 -7.07
N ASP A 20 -13.30 31.97 -6.77
CA ASP A 20 -13.48 32.47 -5.39
C ASP A 20 -14.94 32.58 -4.93
N SER A 21 -15.92 32.09 -5.72
CA SER A 21 -17.33 32.07 -5.33
C SER A 21 -17.85 30.69 -4.85
N ASP A 22 -16.99 29.67 -4.84
CA ASP A 22 -17.38 28.28 -4.45
C ASP A 22 -16.48 27.63 -3.39
N LEU A 23 -15.62 28.41 -2.73
CA LEU A 23 -14.85 27.96 -1.56
C LEU A 23 -15.64 28.16 -0.27
N GLY A 24 -16.82 27.50 -0.21
CA GLY A 24 -17.38 27.10 1.08
C GLY A 24 -16.41 26.13 1.75
N SER A 25 -15.93 26.49 2.95
CA SER A 25 -15.04 25.78 3.86
C SER A 25 -14.92 24.26 3.57
N LYS A 26 -13.92 23.89 2.79
CA LYS A 26 -13.36 22.54 2.86
C LYS A 26 -12.46 22.51 4.10
N ASP A 27 -13.03 22.27 5.27
CA ASP A 27 -12.29 21.58 6.31
C ASP A 27 -11.91 20.24 5.68
N ALA A 28 -10.65 20.11 5.31
CA ALA A 28 -10.04 18.84 4.96
C ALA A 28 -9.90 18.03 6.27
N SER A 29 -11.04 17.54 6.76
CA SER A 29 -11.08 16.54 7.81
C SER A 29 -10.76 15.22 7.14
N TYR A 30 -9.64 14.61 7.51
CA TYR A 30 -9.32 13.20 7.22
C TYR A 30 -10.28 12.23 7.95
N VAL A 31 -11.30 12.72 8.59
CA VAL A 31 -12.37 11.97 9.25
C VAL A 31 -13.55 11.88 8.30
N ILE A 32 -14.07 10.69 8.09
CA ILE A 32 -15.26 10.45 7.27
C ILE A 32 -16.37 11.40 7.68
N ASP A 33 -16.90 12.13 6.70
CA ASP A 33 -17.99 13.06 6.93
C ASP A 33 -19.23 12.29 7.45
N LYS A 34 -19.75 12.71 8.61
CA LYS A 34 -20.96 12.14 9.18
C LYS A 34 -22.15 12.10 8.21
N GLN A 35 -22.16 13.01 7.21
CA GLN A 35 -23.18 13.01 6.17
C GLN A 35 -23.03 11.83 5.22
N LYS A 36 -21.78 11.50 4.82
CA LYS A 36 -21.48 10.33 3.97
C LYS A 36 -21.90 9.04 4.69
N MET A 37 -21.49 8.87 5.95
CA MET A 37 -21.88 7.71 6.75
C MET A 37 -23.41 7.59 6.88
N ALA A 38 -24.14 8.71 7.06
CA ALA A 38 -25.61 8.68 7.13
C ALA A 38 -26.25 8.25 5.80
N ILE A 39 -25.68 8.65 4.66
CA ILE A 39 -26.14 8.20 3.33
C ILE A 39 -25.88 6.71 3.16
N VAL A 40 -24.69 6.24 3.51
CA VAL A 40 -24.32 4.81 3.48
C VAL A 40 -25.33 4.00 4.29
N LEU A 41 -25.55 4.33 5.56
CA LEU A 41 -26.51 3.64 6.42
C LEU A 41 -27.95 3.67 5.87
N SER A 42 -28.36 4.77 5.25
CA SER A 42 -29.66 4.88 4.58
C SER A 42 -29.77 3.98 3.36
N ALA A 43 -28.71 3.93 2.54
CA ALA A 43 -28.61 3.06 1.37
C ALA A 43 -28.66 1.58 1.77
N LEU A 44 -27.93 1.20 2.82
CA LEU A 44 -27.95 -0.16 3.39
C LEU A 44 -29.34 -0.55 3.93
N ALA A 45 -30.01 0.36 4.65
CA ALA A 45 -31.33 0.12 5.20
C ALA A 45 -32.40 -0.05 4.10
N SER A 46 -32.29 0.70 3.00
CA SER A 46 -33.21 0.64 1.86
C SER A 46 -32.84 -0.44 0.82
N GLY A 47 -31.61 -0.99 0.86
CA GLY A 47 -31.07 -1.87 -0.16
C GLY A 47 -30.84 -1.14 -1.49
N ASN A 48 -30.59 0.18 -1.45
CA ASN A 48 -30.39 0.98 -2.65
C ASN A 48 -28.92 1.02 -3.06
N ARG A 49 -28.54 0.14 -4.00
CA ARG A 49 -27.20 0.04 -4.54
C ARG A 49 -26.75 1.33 -5.24
N VAL A 50 -27.65 2.00 -5.98
CA VAL A 50 -27.29 3.21 -6.75
C VAL A 50 -26.83 4.32 -5.81
N ASP A 51 -27.57 4.59 -4.73
CA ASP A 51 -27.18 5.61 -3.75
C ASP A 51 -25.86 5.24 -3.05
N LEU A 52 -25.62 3.94 -2.82
CA LEU A 52 -24.36 3.46 -2.24
C LEU A 52 -23.19 3.71 -3.20
N THR A 53 -23.31 3.29 -4.45
CA THR A 53 -22.25 3.49 -5.47
C THR A 53 -21.98 4.98 -5.70
N GLU A 54 -23.01 5.83 -5.83
CA GLU A 54 -22.83 7.26 -6.03
C GLU A 54 -22.05 7.95 -4.91
N VAL A 55 -22.17 7.48 -3.67
CA VAL A 55 -21.43 8.07 -2.54
C VAL A 55 -20.02 7.52 -2.41
N LEU A 56 -19.77 6.28 -2.87
CA LEU A 56 -18.47 5.62 -2.76
C LEU A 56 -17.55 5.92 -3.95
N GLU A 57 -18.10 6.04 -5.18
CA GLU A 57 -17.31 6.24 -6.41
C GLU A 57 -16.26 7.37 -6.34
N PRO A 58 -16.50 8.52 -5.67
CA PRO A 58 -15.50 9.58 -5.58
C PRO A 58 -14.51 9.40 -4.41
N LEU A 59 -14.59 8.32 -3.64
CA LEU A 59 -13.75 8.09 -2.47
C LEU A 59 -12.49 7.30 -2.82
N HIS A 60 -11.44 7.52 -2.03
CA HIS A 60 -10.24 6.67 -2.06
C HIS A 60 -10.58 5.28 -1.45
N PRO A 61 -9.88 4.19 -1.87
CA PRO A 61 -10.02 2.87 -1.23
C PRO A 61 -9.92 2.91 0.29
N ALA A 62 -8.94 3.60 0.86
CA ALA A 62 -8.78 3.80 2.29
C ALA A 62 -10.02 4.44 2.96
N ASP A 63 -10.65 5.46 2.33
CA ASP A 63 -11.89 6.06 2.86
C ASP A 63 -13.05 5.04 2.85
N ILE A 64 -13.07 4.11 1.89
CA ILE A 64 -14.09 3.05 1.80
C ILE A 64 -13.83 1.98 2.86
N ALA A 65 -12.57 1.60 3.08
CA ALA A 65 -12.14 0.72 4.14
C ALA A 65 -12.56 1.26 5.51
N ASP A 66 -12.24 2.51 5.81
CA ASP A 66 -12.66 3.23 7.01
C ASP A 66 -14.20 3.20 7.24
N ILE A 67 -15.00 3.31 6.16
CA ILE A 67 -16.46 3.18 6.24
C ILE A 67 -16.86 1.76 6.65
N ILE A 68 -16.24 0.75 6.03
CA ILE A 68 -16.51 -0.67 6.30
C ILE A 68 -16.18 -1.01 7.76
N GLU A 69 -15.07 -0.51 8.27
CA GLU A 69 -14.62 -0.72 9.65
C GLU A 69 -15.56 -0.11 10.69
N GLN A 70 -16.09 1.08 10.42
CA GLN A 70 -17.03 1.76 11.30
C GLN A 70 -18.42 1.12 11.32
N LEU A 71 -18.75 0.23 10.37
CA LEU A 71 -20.01 -0.49 10.37
C LEU A 71 -19.99 -1.64 11.40
N ASN A 72 -21.15 -1.89 12.04
CA ASN A 72 -21.31 -3.12 12.79
C ASN A 72 -21.39 -4.34 11.86
N THR A 73 -21.11 -5.54 12.36
CA THR A 73 -21.10 -6.80 11.61
C THR A 73 -22.34 -6.99 10.69
N THR A 74 -23.53 -6.63 11.15
CA THR A 74 -24.76 -6.80 10.34
C THR A 74 -24.81 -5.83 9.16
N ASP A 75 -24.43 -4.59 9.36
CA ASP A 75 -24.45 -3.57 8.31
C ASP A 75 -23.24 -3.75 7.38
N ARG A 76 -22.10 -4.22 7.87
CA ARG A 76 -20.92 -4.62 7.09
C ARG A 76 -21.28 -5.75 6.11
N ALA A 77 -21.87 -6.84 6.58
CA ALA A 77 -22.32 -7.92 5.72
C ALA A 77 -23.34 -7.46 4.65
N ARG A 78 -24.21 -6.48 4.99
CA ARG A 78 -25.11 -5.87 4.00
C ARG A 78 -24.37 -5.01 2.98
N PHE A 79 -23.38 -4.26 3.43
CA PHE A 79 -22.53 -3.44 2.57
C PHE A 79 -21.83 -4.32 1.53
N ILE A 80 -21.12 -5.35 1.96
CA ILE A 80 -20.40 -6.26 1.07
C ILE A 80 -21.34 -6.88 0.04
N ARG A 81 -22.51 -7.40 0.45
CA ARG A 81 -23.48 -7.99 -0.48
C ARG A 81 -24.10 -7.00 -1.46
N LEU A 82 -24.22 -5.73 -1.07
CA LEU A 82 -24.80 -4.68 -1.93
C LEU A 82 -23.77 -4.11 -2.91
N TYR A 83 -22.50 -4.07 -2.52
CA TYR A 83 -21.39 -3.48 -3.25
C TYR A 83 -20.49 -4.54 -3.93
N ASP A 84 -20.79 -5.82 -3.83
CA ASP A 84 -19.93 -6.94 -4.19
C ASP A 84 -19.36 -6.85 -5.62
N THR A 85 -20.14 -6.52 -6.62
CA THR A 85 -19.68 -6.43 -8.02
C THR A 85 -18.83 -5.18 -8.34
N GLU A 86 -18.66 -4.29 -7.40
CA GLU A 86 -17.87 -3.06 -7.51
C GLU A 86 -16.72 -3.05 -6.50
N PHE A 87 -16.60 -4.14 -5.74
CA PHE A 87 -15.53 -4.32 -4.77
C PHE A 87 -14.24 -4.68 -5.50
N TYR A 88 -13.14 -4.03 -5.18
CA TYR A 88 -11.83 -4.22 -5.81
C TYR A 88 -10.71 -4.34 -4.77
N GLY A 89 -9.55 -4.83 -5.22
CA GLY A 89 -8.46 -5.26 -4.35
C GLY A 89 -7.94 -4.20 -3.40
N ASP A 90 -7.74 -2.98 -3.88
CA ASP A 90 -7.21 -1.87 -3.07
C ASP A 90 -8.08 -1.55 -1.84
N ILE A 91 -9.40 -1.85 -1.88
CA ILE A 91 -10.23 -1.72 -0.67
C ILE A 91 -9.87 -2.82 0.34
N LEU A 92 -9.56 -4.01 -0.15
CA LEU A 92 -9.26 -5.15 0.70
C LEU A 92 -7.91 -5.02 1.39
N SER A 93 -6.90 -4.49 0.69
CA SER A 93 -5.58 -4.23 1.27
C SER A 93 -5.61 -3.14 2.36
N GLU A 94 -6.49 -2.16 2.22
CA GLU A 94 -6.63 -1.06 3.18
C GLU A 94 -7.51 -1.40 4.42
N ILE A 95 -8.16 -2.58 4.47
CA ILE A 95 -8.98 -3.00 5.61
C ILE A 95 -8.09 -3.59 6.71
N ASP A 96 -8.31 -3.14 7.96
CA ASP A 96 -7.67 -3.68 9.16
C ASP A 96 -7.81 -5.22 9.25
N GLU A 97 -6.71 -5.90 9.57
CA GLU A 97 -6.61 -7.36 9.61
C GLU A 97 -7.72 -8.03 10.45
N HIS A 98 -8.10 -7.42 11.58
CA HIS A 98 -9.13 -7.93 12.50
C HIS A 98 -10.53 -8.00 11.87
N ILE A 99 -10.77 -7.25 10.79
CA ILE A 99 -12.06 -7.15 10.09
C ILE A 99 -11.98 -7.82 8.72
N ARG A 100 -10.79 -7.92 8.15
CA ARG A 100 -10.51 -8.41 6.80
C ARG A 100 -11.04 -9.85 6.61
N GLU A 101 -10.81 -10.75 7.57
CA GLU A 101 -11.33 -12.13 7.53
C GLU A 101 -12.87 -12.17 7.45
N GLU A 102 -13.57 -11.31 8.23
CA GLU A 102 -15.03 -11.20 8.17
C GLU A 102 -15.49 -10.72 6.79
N VAL A 103 -14.82 -9.71 6.21
CA VAL A 103 -15.12 -9.17 4.88
C VAL A 103 -14.92 -10.23 3.80
N ILE A 104 -13.80 -10.93 3.82
CA ILE A 104 -13.47 -12.01 2.87
C ILE A 104 -14.52 -13.13 2.93
N SER A 105 -14.99 -13.49 4.12
CA SER A 105 -16.01 -14.53 4.29
C SER A 105 -17.37 -14.18 3.70
N GLU A 106 -17.68 -12.88 3.58
CA GLU A 106 -18.94 -12.37 3.02
C GLU A 106 -18.84 -12.07 1.51
N LEU A 107 -17.63 -11.96 0.94
CA LEU A 107 -17.42 -11.72 -0.49
C LEU A 107 -17.76 -12.96 -1.31
N ASN A 108 -18.27 -12.72 -2.53
CA ASN A 108 -18.40 -13.78 -3.52
C ASN A 108 -17.00 -14.27 -3.94
N PRO A 109 -16.73 -15.59 -3.98
CA PRO A 109 -15.43 -16.12 -4.39
C PRO A 109 -14.92 -15.63 -5.75
N ASP A 110 -15.82 -15.40 -6.72
CA ASP A 110 -15.45 -14.88 -8.03
C ASP A 110 -15.00 -13.41 -7.96
N VAL A 111 -15.63 -12.61 -7.09
CA VAL A 111 -15.26 -11.20 -6.83
C VAL A 111 -13.92 -11.13 -6.09
N LEU A 112 -13.75 -11.95 -5.06
CA LEU A 112 -12.48 -12.06 -4.34
C LEU A 112 -11.34 -12.46 -5.29
N ALA A 113 -11.58 -13.44 -6.16
CA ALA A 113 -10.63 -13.89 -7.15
C ALA A 113 -10.23 -12.78 -8.16
N GLU A 114 -11.16 -11.90 -8.51
CA GLU A 114 -10.89 -10.75 -9.40
C GLU A 114 -10.14 -9.65 -8.64
N ALA A 115 -10.56 -9.34 -7.42
CA ALA A 115 -9.96 -8.33 -6.56
C ALA A 115 -8.46 -8.58 -6.32
N VAL A 116 -8.06 -9.81 -6.00
CA VAL A 116 -6.66 -10.13 -5.69
C VAL A 116 -5.72 -10.19 -6.89
N ARG A 117 -6.25 -10.25 -8.13
CA ARG A 117 -5.41 -10.31 -9.34
C ARG A 117 -4.71 -9.02 -9.69
N ASP A 118 -5.31 -7.91 -9.32
CA ASP A 118 -4.80 -6.58 -9.65
C ASP A 118 -3.94 -6.00 -8.51
N LEU A 119 -3.80 -6.73 -7.39
CA LEU A 119 -2.96 -6.35 -6.25
C LEU A 119 -1.49 -6.64 -6.49
N GLU A 120 -0.63 -5.86 -5.87
CA GLU A 120 0.81 -6.13 -5.77
C GLU A 120 1.08 -7.36 -4.87
N SER A 121 2.25 -7.95 -4.99
CA SER A 121 2.51 -9.26 -4.38
C SER A 121 2.58 -9.23 -2.85
N ASP A 122 2.99 -8.12 -2.25
CA ASP A 122 2.98 -7.87 -0.80
C ASP A 122 1.57 -7.73 -0.25
N ASP A 123 0.70 -6.94 -0.88
CA ASP A 123 -0.72 -6.85 -0.51
C ASP A 123 -1.40 -8.22 -0.48
N VAL A 124 -1.10 -9.07 -1.48
CA VAL A 124 -1.66 -10.43 -1.50
C VAL A 124 -1.09 -11.27 -0.36
N VAL A 125 0.18 -11.10 0.00
CA VAL A 125 0.82 -11.79 1.13
C VAL A 125 0.15 -11.39 2.43
N ASP A 126 -0.01 -10.10 2.67
CA ASP A 126 -0.67 -9.55 3.86
C ASP A 126 -2.11 -10.08 4.01
N ILE A 127 -2.89 -10.08 2.91
CA ILE A 127 -4.25 -10.62 2.92
C ILE A 127 -4.27 -12.13 3.23
N VAL A 128 -3.31 -12.90 2.68
CA VAL A 128 -3.31 -14.37 2.78
C VAL A 128 -2.75 -14.84 4.12
N GLU A 129 -1.89 -14.08 4.77
CA GLU A 129 -1.15 -14.50 5.96
C GLU A 129 -2.07 -14.93 7.11
N ASP A 130 -3.13 -14.21 7.35
CA ASP A 130 -4.05 -14.40 8.46
C ASP A 130 -5.24 -15.32 8.16
N LEU A 131 -5.33 -15.84 6.92
CA LEU A 131 -6.47 -16.64 6.50
C LEU A 131 -6.31 -18.13 6.80
N GLU A 132 -7.44 -18.80 6.94
CA GLU A 132 -7.54 -20.26 6.99
C GLU A 132 -7.05 -20.89 5.69
N GLU A 133 -6.42 -22.08 5.74
CA GLU A 133 -5.82 -22.78 4.58
C GLU A 133 -6.76 -22.92 3.38
N GLU A 134 -8.08 -23.14 3.60
CA GLU A 134 -9.06 -23.26 2.53
C GLU A 134 -9.26 -21.93 1.77
N GLN A 135 -9.22 -20.82 2.48
CA GLN A 135 -9.31 -19.47 1.91
C GLN A 135 -8.01 -19.10 1.20
N LYS A 136 -6.84 -19.41 1.80
CA LYS A 136 -5.52 -19.25 1.17
C LYS A 136 -5.43 -19.96 -0.18
N GLU A 137 -5.83 -21.24 -0.23
CA GLU A 137 -5.85 -21.99 -1.48
C GLU A 137 -6.78 -21.37 -2.53
N THR A 138 -7.91 -20.80 -2.09
CA THR A 138 -8.86 -20.13 -2.99
C THR A 138 -8.22 -18.89 -3.61
N ILE A 139 -7.61 -18.03 -2.82
CA ILE A 139 -6.91 -16.82 -3.31
C ILE A 139 -5.75 -17.22 -4.22
N LEU A 140 -4.84 -18.08 -3.74
CA LEU A 140 -3.67 -18.48 -4.53
C LEU A 140 -4.04 -19.16 -5.85
N SER A 141 -5.17 -19.87 -5.93
CA SER A 141 -5.65 -20.48 -7.17
C SER A 141 -6.25 -19.49 -8.15
N ALA A 142 -6.63 -18.30 -7.68
CA ALA A 142 -7.18 -17.23 -8.51
C ALA A 142 -6.08 -16.42 -9.23
N LEU A 143 -4.85 -16.43 -8.68
CA LEU A 143 -3.70 -15.73 -9.26
C LEU A 143 -3.17 -16.45 -10.51
N ASP A 144 -2.54 -15.70 -11.39
CA ASP A 144 -1.75 -16.24 -12.49
C ASP A 144 -0.56 -17.07 -11.96
N GLU A 145 -0.01 -17.96 -12.78
CA GLU A 145 1.08 -18.86 -12.34
C GLU A 145 2.32 -18.08 -11.86
N GLY A 146 2.62 -16.94 -12.48
CA GLY A 146 3.74 -16.06 -12.11
C GLY A 146 3.54 -15.43 -10.75
N ASP A 147 2.37 -14.83 -10.53
CA ASP A 147 2.03 -14.12 -9.30
C ASP A 147 1.88 -15.08 -8.13
N ARG A 148 1.25 -16.24 -8.36
CA ARG A 148 1.19 -17.30 -7.36
C ARG A 148 2.56 -17.76 -6.90
N VAL A 149 3.51 -17.96 -7.83
CA VAL A 149 4.90 -18.32 -7.49
C VAL A 149 5.58 -17.19 -6.72
N ALA A 150 5.33 -15.94 -7.09
CA ALA A 150 5.83 -14.77 -6.39
C ALA A 150 5.35 -14.75 -4.93
N VAL A 151 4.04 -14.77 -4.72
CA VAL A 151 3.41 -14.77 -3.39
C VAL A 151 3.88 -15.97 -2.54
N GLN A 152 3.91 -17.19 -3.10
CA GLN A 152 4.43 -18.36 -2.38
C GLN A 152 5.92 -18.23 -2.01
N SER A 153 6.70 -17.54 -2.82
CA SER A 153 8.10 -17.23 -2.51
C SER A 153 8.21 -16.26 -1.36
N LEU A 154 7.37 -15.23 -1.32
CA LEU A 154 7.31 -14.25 -0.22
C LEU A 154 6.87 -14.92 1.09
N LEU A 155 5.82 -15.72 1.05
CA LEU A 155 5.36 -16.52 2.21
C LEU A 155 6.39 -17.51 2.75
N SER A 156 7.49 -17.78 2.03
CA SER A 156 8.59 -18.62 2.50
C SER A 156 9.60 -17.89 3.38
N TYR A 157 9.60 -16.56 3.40
CA TYR A 157 10.42 -15.77 4.30
C TYR A 157 9.83 -15.81 5.73
N PRO A 158 10.65 -15.56 6.76
CA PRO A 158 10.14 -15.42 8.13
C PRO A 158 9.07 -14.33 8.22
N GLU A 159 8.07 -14.54 9.04
CA GLU A 159 7.15 -13.49 9.46
C GLU A 159 7.93 -12.30 10.03
N GLN A 160 7.42 -11.09 9.93
CA GLN A 160 8.08 -9.86 10.40
C GLN A 160 9.48 -9.65 9.81
N SER A 161 9.72 -10.05 8.57
CA SER A 161 10.98 -9.81 7.88
C SER A 161 10.82 -8.95 6.63
N ALA A 162 11.87 -8.24 6.25
CA ALA A 162 11.93 -7.49 5.00
C ALA A 162 11.55 -8.30 3.76
N GLY A 163 11.83 -9.60 3.77
CA GLY A 163 11.46 -10.52 2.69
C GLY A 163 9.98 -10.83 2.64
N ARG A 164 9.27 -10.69 3.76
CA ARG A 164 7.82 -10.81 3.86
C ARG A 164 7.13 -9.51 3.43
N LEU A 165 7.67 -8.38 3.85
CA LEU A 165 7.16 -7.04 3.60
C LEU A 165 7.38 -6.53 2.17
N MET A 166 8.31 -7.12 1.39
CA MET A 166 8.68 -6.61 0.07
C MET A 166 7.70 -7.01 -1.02
N GLN A 167 7.47 -6.10 -1.97
CA GLN A 167 6.87 -6.44 -3.26
C GLN A 167 7.93 -6.97 -4.24
N ARG A 168 7.50 -7.83 -5.18
CA ARG A 168 8.36 -8.40 -6.23
C ARG A 168 8.46 -7.53 -7.47
N GLU A 169 7.58 -6.58 -7.61
CA GLU A 169 7.39 -5.70 -8.75
C GLU A 169 8.44 -4.58 -8.78
N VAL A 170 9.70 -4.93 -9.00
CA VAL A 170 10.83 -4.01 -8.98
C VAL A 170 11.28 -3.60 -10.38
N VAL A 171 11.38 -2.29 -10.61
CA VAL A 171 11.89 -1.74 -11.86
C VAL A 171 13.42 -1.71 -11.83
N MET A 172 14.06 -2.54 -12.66
CA MET A 172 15.51 -2.65 -12.73
C MET A 172 16.08 -2.20 -14.07
N ALA A 173 17.27 -1.63 -14.06
CA ALA A 173 18.03 -1.30 -15.28
C ALA A 173 19.54 -1.53 -15.10
N PRO A 174 20.26 -1.88 -16.17
CA PRO A 174 21.72 -1.92 -16.15
C PRO A 174 22.32 -0.52 -15.95
N GLU A 175 23.33 -0.39 -15.08
CA GLU A 175 23.99 0.90 -14.78
C GLU A 175 24.58 1.60 -16.01
N HIS A 176 24.91 0.86 -17.06
CA HIS A 176 25.52 1.39 -18.29
C HIS A 176 24.50 1.93 -19.30
N TRP A 177 23.19 1.79 -19.04
CA TRP A 177 22.19 2.40 -19.89
C TRP A 177 22.25 3.92 -19.83
N SER A 178 21.87 4.58 -20.93
CA SER A 178 21.63 6.02 -20.91
C SER A 178 20.22 6.31 -20.40
N VAL A 179 20.03 7.54 -19.90
CA VAL A 179 18.70 8.08 -19.53
C VAL A 179 17.69 7.88 -20.67
N GLY A 180 18.13 8.06 -21.93
CA GLY A 180 17.27 7.86 -23.09
C GLY A 180 16.81 6.40 -23.23
N MET A 181 17.68 5.44 -23.00
CA MET A 181 17.33 4.01 -23.05
C MET A 181 16.37 3.64 -21.92
N ALA A 182 16.61 4.14 -20.72
CA ALA A 182 15.71 3.90 -19.59
C ALA A 182 14.29 4.48 -19.83
N ILE A 183 14.19 5.72 -20.31
CA ILE A 183 12.90 6.33 -20.64
C ILE A 183 12.17 5.54 -21.75
N ASP A 184 12.90 5.09 -22.77
CA ASP A 184 12.30 4.32 -23.86
C ASP A 184 11.86 2.93 -23.39
N PHE A 185 12.58 2.31 -22.46
CA PHE A 185 12.19 1.07 -21.79
C PHE A 185 10.89 1.27 -21.00
N LEU A 186 10.85 2.24 -20.08
CA LEU A 186 9.66 2.53 -19.26
C LEU A 186 8.40 2.84 -20.09
N ARG A 187 8.54 3.38 -21.30
CA ARG A 187 7.41 3.66 -22.17
C ARG A 187 6.89 2.49 -22.97
N ASN A 188 7.70 1.47 -23.15
CA ASN A 188 7.40 0.32 -23.99
C ASN A 188 7.09 -0.95 -23.19
N ASP A 189 7.44 -0.98 -21.92
CA ASP A 189 7.12 -2.10 -21.04
C ASP A 189 5.67 -1.99 -20.56
N ALA A 190 4.89 -3.04 -20.81
CA ALA A 190 3.49 -3.10 -20.41
C ALA A 190 3.30 -3.71 -19.00
N ASN A 191 4.38 -4.21 -18.39
CA ASN A 191 4.36 -4.93 -17.12
C ASN A 191 5.03 -4.13 -16.00
N LEU A 192 5.06 -2.80 -16.11
CA LEU A 192 5.56 -1.97 -15.02
C LEU A 192 4.52 -1.92 -13.89
N PRO A 193 4.97 -1.90 -12.62
CA PRO A 193 4.08 -1.65 -11.50
C PRO A 193 3.38 -0.28 -11.68
N GLU A 194 2.18 -0.16 -11.17
CA GLU A 194 1.41 1.10 -11.29
C GLU A 194 2.13 2.24 -10.58
N GLN A 195 2.74 1.96 -9.44
CA GLN A 195 3.49 2.93 -8.65
C GLN A 195 4.94 2.46 -8.49
N PHE A 196 5.88 3.30 -8.84
CA PHE A 196 7.30 3.13 -8.52
C PHE A 196 8.00 4.49 -8.49
N TYR A 197 8.99 4.62 -7.65
CA TYR A 197 9.67 5.90 -7.39
C TYR A 197 11.08 5.92 -7.93
N HIS A 198 11.73 4.76 -7.99
CA HIS A 198 13.11 4.60 -8.37
C HIS A 198 13.29 3.46 -9.40
N ILE A 199 14.33 3.59 -10.20
CA ILE A 199 14.88 2.48 -10.98
C ILE A 199 16.07 1.95 -10.21
N VAL A 200 16.06 0.68 -9.84
CA VAL A 200 17.20 0.02 -9.21
C VAL A 200 18.23 -0.35 -10.29
N LEU A 201 19.44 0.17 -10.15
CA LEU A 201 20.51 -0.15 -11.08
C LEU A 201 21.21 -1.44 -10.63
N VAL A 202 21.39 -2.35 -11.56
CA VAL A 202 21.97 -3.66 -11.28
C VAL A 202 23.18 -3.98 -12.19
N ASP A 203 24.07 -4.79 -11.65
CA ASP A 203 25.13 -5.44 -12.43
C ASP A 203 24.58 -6.69 -13.18
N PRO A 204 25.38 -7.36 -14.05
CA PRO A 204 24.93 -8.57 -14.75
C PRO A 204 24.62 -9.78 -13.85
N ARG A 205 24.90 -9.70 -12.54
CA ARG A 205 24.58 -10.73 -11.54
C ARG A 205 23.36 -10.36 -10.71
N LEU A 206 22.68 -9.26 -11.08
CA LEU A 206 21.55 -8.67 -10.34
C LEU A 206 21.94 -8.08 -8.98
N HIS A 207 23.22 -7.75 -8.74
CA HIS A 207 23.59 -7.03 -7.54
C HIS A 207 23.21 -5.55 -7.69
N PRO A 208 22.55 -4.94 -6.70
CA PRO A 208 22.20 -3.53 -6.75
C PRO A 208 23.46 -2.66 -6.62
N VAL A 209 23.61 -1.72 -7.54
CA VAL A 209 24.78 -0.81 -7.59
C VAL A 209 24.38 0.65 -7.35
N GLY A 210 23.09 0.93 -7.28
CA GLY A 210 22.54 2.25 -7.02
C GLY A 210 21.07 2.32 -7.41
N ASN A 211 20.45 3.47 -7.17
CA ASN A 211 19.11 3.79 -7.66
C ASN A 211 19.08 5.16 -8.32
N VAL A 212 18.08 5.39 -9.15
CA VAL A 212 17.80 6.66 -9.81
C VAL A 212 16.33 6.98 -9.67
N SER A 213 16.01 8.11 -9.05
CA SER A 213 14.61 8.56 -8.96
C SER A 213 14.06 8.98 -10.33
N LEU A 214 12.75 8.82 -10.52
CA LEU A 214 12.08 9.28 -11.74
C LEU A 214 12.28 10.79 -11.98
N GLY A 215 12.30 11.59 -10.91
CA GLY A 215 12.58 13.03 -11.00
C GLY A 215 13.96 13.32 -11.59
N LYS A 216 14.99 12.61 -11.13
CA LYS A 216 16.36 12.78 -11.61
C LYS A 216 16.53 12.25 -13.04
N LEU A 217 15.87 11.14 -13.37
CA LEU A 217 15.80 10.59 -14.72
C LEU A 217 15.20 11.60 -15.71
N MET A 218 14.03 12.17 -15.38
CA MET A 218 13.28 13.09 -16.25
C MET A 218 13.98 14.44 -16.41
N SER A 219 14.73 14.91 -15.41
CA SER A 219 15.48 16.17 -15.46
C SER A 219 16.84 16.07 -16.14
N SER A 220 17.32 14.84 -16.41
CA SER A 220 18.64 14.60 -17.01
C SER A 220 18.57 14.54 -18.53
N LYS A 221 19.70 14.83 -19.20
CA LYS A 221 19.79 14.68 -20.66
C LYS A 221 19.80 13.23 -21.07
N ARG A 222 19.11 12.89 -22.15
CA ARG A 222 18.99 11.51 -22.67
C ARG A 222 20.31 10.78 -22.93
N SER A 223 21.42 11.53 -23.15
CA SER A 223 22.76 10.98 -23.43
C SER A 223 23.58 10.65 -22.18
N VAL A 224 23.13 11.07 -20.99
CA VAL A 224 23.82 10.81 -19.71
C VAL A 224 23.64 9.35 -19.34
N LEU A 225 24.66 8.71 -18.77
CA LEU A 225 24.57 7.33 -18.28
C LEU A 225 23.90 7.28 -16.91
N LEU A 226 23.11 6.24 -16.63
CA LEU A 226 22.41 6.10 -15.35
C LEU A 226 23.37 6.12 -14.16
N LYS A 227 24.53 5.48 -14.27
CA LYS A 227 25.58 5.49 -13.23
C LYS A 227 26.12 6.88 -12.88
N GLU A 228 25.93 7.89 -13.74
CA GLU A 228 26.37 9.28 -13.49
C GLU A 228 25.35 10.09 -12.69
N ILE A 229 24.14 9.54 -12.52
CA ILE A 229 23.02 10.17 -11.84
C ILE A 229 22.45 9.32 -10.69
N ILE A 230 23.23 8.40 -10.15
CA ILE A 230 22.87 7.62 -8.96
C ILE A 230 22.59 8.56 -7.78
N GLU A 231 21.65 8.18 -6.94
CA GLU A 231 21.33 8.90 -5.71
C GLU A 231 22.39 8.64 -4.62
N ASP A 232 22.66 9.68 -3.80
CA ASP A 232 23.69 9.57 -2.75
C ASP A 232 23.21 8.73 -1.54
N ALA A 233 21.92 8.65 -1.32
CA ALA A 233 21.29 7.96 -0.16
C ALA A 233 20.81 6.55 -0.50
N PHE A 234 21.59 5.81 -1.30
CA PHE A 234 21.25 4.43 -1.64
C PHE A 234 21.43 3.48 -0.45
N GLN A 235 20.36 2.81 -0.08
CA GLN A 235 20.32 1.77 0.95
C GLN A 235 19.86 0.46 0.32
N VAL A 236 20.36 -0.66 0.85
CA VAL A 236 20.00 -2.02 0.45
C VAL A 236 19.61 -2.77 1.69
N ILE A 237 18.48 -3.47 1.66
CA ILE A 237 17.90 -4.16 2.80
C ILE A 237 18.07 -5.68 2.60
N PRO A 238 18.70 -6.41 3.53
CA PRO A 238 18.70 -7.88 3.52
C PRO A 238 17.28 -8.43 3.74
N ALA A 239 16.91 -9.48 2.99
CA ALA A 239 15.57 -10.08 3.10
C ALA A 239 15.26 -10.72 4.47
N ASP A 240 16.28 -11.03 5.26
CA ASP A 240 16.17 -11.56 6.61
C ASP A 240 16.21 -10.48 7.72
N GLN A 241 16.25 -9.20 7.33
CA GLN A 241 16.20 -8.09 8.28
C GLN A 241 14.80 -7.97 8.87
N ASP A 242 14.75 -7.67 10.16
CA ASP A 242 13.51 -7.42 10.91
C ASP A 242 12.77 -6.19 10.36
N GLU A 243 11.45 -6.27 10.21
CA GLU A 243 10.64 -5.20 9.60
C GLU A 243 10.60 -3.92 10.44
N ALA A 244 10.65 -4.01 11.78
CA ALA A 244 10.75 -2.82 12.64
C ALA A 244 12.05 -2.06 12.39
N ASP A 245 13.18 -2.78 12.21
CA ASP A 245 14.46 -2.17 11.83
C ASP A 245 14.39 -1.54 10.42
N VAL A 246 13.63 -2.14 9.50
CA VAL A 246 13.38 -1.59 8.16
C VAL A 246 12.58 -0.30 8.26
N ALA A 247 11.44 -0.30 8.95
CA ALA A 247 10.59 0.88 9.14
C ALA A 247 11.36 2.02 9.81
N TYR A 248 12.18 1.70 10.81
CA TYR A 248 13.08 2.67 11.43
C TYR A 248 14.10 3.25 10.43
N ALA A 249 14.68 2.43 9.56
CA ALA A 249 15.62 2.89 8.54
C ALA A 249 14.94 3.82 7.52
N PHE A 250 13.72 3.49 7.07
CA PHE A 250 12.93 4.36 6.19
C PHE A 250 12.70 5.73 6.81
N ASN A 251 12.27 5.76 8.07
CA ASN A 251 12.05 7.02 8.79
C ASN A 251 13.37 7.80 9.00
N GLN A 252 14.45 7.11 9.41
CA GLN A 252 15.73 7.76 9.74
C GLN A 252 16.44 8.34 8.50
N TYR A 253 16.42 7.61 7.38
CA TYR A 253 17.12 8.00 6.15
C TYR A 253 16.21 8.66 5.12
N HIS A 254 14.93 8.84 5.46
CA HIS A 254 13.90 9.41 4.57
C HIS A 254 13.82 8.68 3.24
N LEU A 255 13.83 7.35 3.30
CA LEU A 255 13.72 6.51 2.12
C LEU A 255 12.28 6.57 1.57
N ILE A 256 12.15 6.50 0.27
CA ILE A 256 10.84 6.38 -0.42
C ILE A 256 10.67 4.96 -0.93
N SER A 257 11.75 4.32 -1.33
CA SER A 257 11.81 2.89 -1.63
C SER A 257 13.24 2.38 -1.47
N ALA A 258 13.40 1.10 -1.16
CA ALA A 258 14.70 0.45 -1.01
C ALA A 258 14.68 -0.97 -1.57
N PRO A 259 15.69 -1.38 -2.37
CA PRO A 259 15.79 -2.74 -2.88
C PRO A 259 16.10 -3.72 -1.76
N VAL A 260 15.45 -4.86 -1.81
CA VAL A 260 15.69 -6.00 -0.93
C VAL A 260 16.59 -7.02 -1.65
N VAL A 261 17.52 -7.61 -0.92
CA VAL A 261 18.48 -8.57 -1.47
C VAL A 261 18.50 -9.89 -0.72
N ASP A 262 18.79 -10.96 -1.47
CA ASP A 262 19.01 -12.28 -0.91
C ASP A 262 20.43 -12.42 -0.30
N MET A 263 20.75 -13.62 0.22
CA MET A 263 22.05 -13.95 0.81
C MET A 263 23.21 -13.85 -0.17
N GLU A 264 22.95 -13.92 -1.48
CA GLU A 264 23.92 -13.71 -2.55
C GLU A 264 24.01 -12.26 -3.02
N ASN A 265 23.36 -11.33 -2.29
CA ASN A 265 23.28 -9.90 -2.59
C ASN A 265 22.61 -9.59 -3.95
N ARG A 266 21.66 -10.41 -4.40
CA ARG A 266 20.87 -10.16 -5.62
C ARG A 266 19.54 -9.51 -5.23
N VAL A 267 19.09 -8.56 -6.04
CA VAL A 267 17.77 -7.94 -5.87
C VAL A 267 16.68 -9.00 -6.00
N VAL A 268 15.84 -9.13 -4.98
CA VAL A 268 14.70 -10.05 -4.93
C VAL A 268 13.36 -9.33 -4.84
N GLY A 269 13.36 -8.06 -4.45
CA GLY A 269 12.17 -7.21 -4.33
C GLY A 269 12.53 -5.78 -3.99
N VAL A 270 11.52 -5.02 -3.63
CA VAL A 270 11.62 -3.63 -3.16
C VAL A 270 10.61 -3.43 -2.03
N ILE A 271 10.95 -2.63 -1.05
CA ILE A 271 10.00 -2.13 -0.04
C ILE A 271 9.74 -0.67 -0.35
N THR A 272 8.52 -0.23 -0.23
CA THR A 272 8.11 1.16 -0.44
C THR A 272 7.82 1.85 0.89
N ILE A 273 7.58 3.16 0.86
CA ILE A 273 7.41 3.95 2.08
C ILE A 273 6.06 3.68 2.74
N ASP A 274 5.02 3.40 1.97
CA ASP A 274 3.68 3.08 2.42
C ASP A 274 3.71 1.84 3.34
N ASP A 275 4.29 0.72 2.90
CA ASP A 275 4.44 -0.50 3.72
C ASP A 275 5.28 -0.25 4.97
N ALA A 276 6.41 0.46 4.81
CA ALA A 276 7.26 0.82 5.96
C ALA A 276 6.54 1.72 6.98
N MET A 277 5.55 2.51 6.55
CA MET A 277 4.76 3.35 7.47
C MET A 277 3.71 2.53 8.21
N VAL A 278 3.10 1.52 7.60
CA VAL A 278 2.19 0.58 8.28
C VAL A 278 2.91 -0.09 9.43
N VAL A 279 4.07 -0.72 9.18
CA VAL A 279 4.90 -1.33 10.23
C VAL A 279 5.28 -0.34 11.33
N LEU A 280 5.60 0.91 10.96
CA LEU A 280 5.96 1.93 11.96
C LEU A 280 4.77 2.29 12.87
N ASP A 281 3.56 2.34 12.34
CA ASP A 281 2.35 2.63 13.10
C ASP A 281 1.99 1.45 14.02
N GLU A 282 2.13 0.21 13.56
CA GLU A 282 1.93 -1.01 14.36
C GLU A 282 2.91 -1.07 15.55
N GLU A 283 4.20 -0.83 15.32
CA GLU A 283 5.21 -0.76 16.39
C GLU A 283 4.90 0.34 17.42
N LEU A 284 4.38 1.49 16.97
CA LEU A 284 3.97 2.56 17.88
C LEU A 284 2.74 2.18 18.71
N GLU A 285 1.79 1.46 18.15
CA GLU A 285 0.62 0.95 18.87
C GLU A 285 1.01 -0.10 19.91
N GLU A 286 1.90 -1.05 19.55
CA GLU A 286 2.44 -2.04 20.50
C GLU A 286 3.15 -1.36 21.69
N ASP A 287 4.00 -0.38 21.42
CA ASP A 287 4.68 0.39 22.45
C ASP A 287 3.71 1.12 23.40
N ILE A 288 2.63 1.69 22.84
CA ILE A 288 1.58 2.34 23.63
C ILE A 288 0.84 1.32 24.49
N MET A 289 0.50 0.15 23.96
CA MET A 289 -0.15 -0.94 24.72
C MET A 289 0.73 -1.45 25.87
N LEU A 290 2.01 -1.65 25.60
CA LEU A 290 3.00 -2.04 26.60
C LEU A 290 3.12 -1.00 27.73
N LEU A 291 3.17 0.29 27.39
CA LEU A 291 3.20 1.39 28.36
C LEU A 291 1.90 1.51 29.17
N ALA A 292 0.76 1.18 28.57
CA ALA A 292 -0.54 1.15 29.24
C ALA A 292 -0.71 -0.08 30.14
N GLY A 293 0.25 -1.03 30.12
CA GLY A 293 0.17 -2.28 30.87
C GLY A 293 -0.89 -3.24 30.32
N VAL A 294 -1.25 -3.10 29.05
CA VAL A 294 -2.16 -3.96 28.31
C VAL A 294 -1.30 -4.81 27.38
N GLY A 295 -0.39 -5.59 27.93
CA GLY A 295 0.34 -6.59 27.14
C GLY A 295 -0.57 -7.79 26.86
N ASP A 296 -0.58 -8.29 25.62
CA ASP A 296 -1.25 -9.53 25.15
C ASP A 296 -2.75 -9.73 25.53
N SER A 297 -3.48 -8.67 25.83
CA SER A 297 -4.92 -8.82 26.03
C SER A 297 -5.63 -8.59 24.70
N SER A 298 -6.01 -9.69 24.03
CA SER A 298 -6.85 -9.61 22.83
C SER A 298 -8.20 -8.96 23.16
N VAL A 299 -8.82 -8.30 22.17
CA VAL A 299 -10.18 -7.73 22.29
C VAL A 299 -11.21 -8.80 22.68
N SER A 300 -10.86 -10.08 22.56
CA SER A 300 -11.65 -11.25 22.98
C SER A 300 -11.51 -11.63 24.45
N ASP A 301 -10.61 -11.00 25.20
CA ASP A 301 -10.41 -11.33 26.61
C ASP A 301 -11.63 -11.03 27.47
N THR A 302 -12.02 -11.98 28.27
CA THR A 302 -13.14 -11.80 29.21
C THR A 302 -12.79 -10.71 30.24
N ILE A 303 -13.81 -9.96 30.68
CA ILE A 303 -13.65 -8.90 31.70
C ILE A 303 -12.86 -9.36 32.92
N ILE A 304 -12.90 -10.66 33.25
CA ILE A 304 -12.19 -11.28 34.37
C ILE A 304 -10.68 -11.40 34.08
N GLU A 305 -10.30 -11.71 32.86
CA GLU A 305 -8.89 -11.82 32.42
C GLU A 305 -8.25 -10.43 32.36
N THR A 306 -8.93 -9.47 31.78
CA THR A 306 -8.51 -8.05 31.75
C THR A 306 -8.32 -7.47 33.15
N VAL A 307 -9.22 -7.76 34.10
CA VAL A 307 -9.11 -7.30 35.48
C VAL A 307 -7.95 -8.02 36.21
N ARG A 308 -7.71 -9.29 35.92
CA ARG A 308 -6.63 -10.07 36.55
C ARG A 308 -5.24 -9.66 36.07
N GLY A 309 -5.10 -9.24 34.82
CA GLY A 309 -3.85 -8.70 34.26
C GLY A 309 -3.50 -7.30 34.78
N ARG A 310 -4.53 -6.51 35.22
CA ARG A 310 -4.35 -5.12 35.69
C ARG A 310 -4.25 -4.97 37.20
N LEU A 311 -4.53 -6.00 38.00
CA LEU A 311 -4.32 -5.96 39.45
C LEU A 311 -2.90 -6.48 39.77
N PRO A 312 -1.96 -5.61 40.23
CA PRO A 312 -0.78 -6.05 40.88
C PRO A 312 -1.24 -6.65 42.21
N TRP A 313 -1.53 -7.92 42.18
CA TRP A 313 -1.87 -8.85 43.27
C TRP A 313 -2.10 -8.28 44.67
#